data_c7c511461537cf909f7be2c255a5bf1b
#
_entry.id   c7c511461537cf909f7be2c255a5bf1b
#
_cell.length_a   1.000
_cell.length_b   1.000
_cell.length_c   1.000
_cell.angle_alpha   90.00
_cell.angle_beta   90.00
_cell.angle_gamma   90.00
#
_symmetry.space_group_name_H-M   'P 1'
#
loop_
_entity.id
_entity.type
_entity.pdbx_description
1 polymer ?
#
loop_
_entity_poly.entity_id
_entity_poly.type
_entity_poly.pdbx_seq_one_letter_code
_entity_poly.pdbx_strand_id
1 'polypeptide(L)'
;MSMARIMRGAGALLALQLLLGCSGPRLPSPLPPPLAEAAPQVHECPAGLAAGTRCLGGQDSAGAFYLIAIPRDWGGVLVLHAHGGPELGPPKAERAAEDLKRWAIMVKAGYAWAGSTFAQGGVAVSAAAADTERLRQIFVTHIAQPTTTILHGQSWGAGVALKAAERYAAPGQPRPAYDGVLLSNGVLGGGTRSYDFRLDLRVIYQYLCGNHPRPDEAQYPLWMGLPAGATLTRADLAARADSCLGLATPVPKRTPEQQARLHTVVNVLQIPERSVLGHLNWATWHFQDVVQKRTGGLSPWGNIGARYSGSIDDAALNAGVQRYAADARAVTQFGLDSDPSGRVGVPMLSVHGVYDATAFVELESQLRRTVVAAGQGDRLVQTFSDDGEHSYLSDPVYPALMAELLGWAGRGEKPSPASVARRCQAMEARFGPGCRLLPNYQAAELESRVAPRQRP
;
A
#
# COMPACT_ATOMS: atom_id res chain seq x y z
N MET A 1 -43.01 97.00 2.25
CA MET A 1 -41.86 97.71 2.77
C MET A 1 -41.20 96.77 3.78
N SER A 2 -40.09 96.28 3.59
CA SER A 2 -38.73 96.55 3.70
C SER A 2 -37.90 95.30 3.45
N MET A 3 -36.83 95.54 2.79
CA MET A 3 -35.80 94.59 2.26
C MET A 3 -35.11 93.74 3.34
N ALA A 4 -34.85 92.51 3.07
CA ALA A 4 -33.96 91.65 3.78
C ALA A 4 -32.71 91.31 2.98
N ARG A 5 -31.56 91.42 3.61
CA ARG A 5 -30.25 91.16 3.03
C ARG A 5 -29.87 89.68 3.11
N ILE A 6 -29.33 89.22 2.03
CA ILE A 6 -28.73 87.91 1.81
C ILE A 6 -27.31 87.92 2.40
N MET A 7 -26.99 86.93 3.29
CA MET A 7 -25.59 86.54 3.57
C MET A 7 -25.32 85.17 3.07
N ARG A 8 -24.34 85.03 2.13
CA ARG A 8 -23.81 83.79 1.60
C ARG A 8 -22.79 83.22 2.59
N GLY A 9 -23.06 82.02 3.12
CA GLY A 9 -22.07 81.21 3.80
C GLY A 9 -21.54 80.14 2.91
N ALA A 10 -20.24 80.13 2.64
CA ALA A 10 -19.55 79.06 1.88
C ALA A 10 -19.29 77.93 2.87
N GLY A 11 -19.98 76.84 2.63
CA GLY A 11 -19.72 75.55 3.29
C GLY A 11 -18.72 74.69 2.46
N ALA A 12 -17.55 74.50 3.03
CA ALA A 12 -16.55 73.58 2.46
C ALA A 12 -17.00 72.13 2.65
N LEU A 13 -17.29 71.42 1.58
CA LEU A 13 -17.49 69.98 1.57
C LEU A 13 -16.14 69.30 1.63
N LEU A 14 -15.82 68.65 2.76
CA LEU A 14 -14.69 67.71 2.88
C LEU A 14 -15.10 66.38 2.28
N ALA A 15 -14.63 66.07 1.07
CA ALA A 15 -14.79 64.76 0.45
C ALA A 15 -13.80 63.79 1.08
N LEU A 16 -14.28 62.92 1.98
CA LEU A 16 -13.52 61.79 2.52
C LEU A 16 -13.49 60.68 1.48
N GLN A 17 -12.42 60.57 0.70
CA GLN A 17 -12.19 59.44 -0.22
C GLN A 17 -11.81 58.21 0.60
N LEU A 18 -12.77 57.30 0.82
CA LEU A 18 -12.52 55.89 1.26
C LEU A 18 -11.81 55.16 0.15
N LEU A 19 -10.50 55.02 0.23
CA LEU A 19 -9.71 54.06 -0.55
C LEU A 19 -10.04 52.63 -0.09
N LEU A 20 -11.05 52.00 -0.69
CA LEU A 20 -11.25 50.56 -0.62
C LEU A 20 -10.10 49.88 -1.39
N GLY A 21 -9.04 49.51 -0.67
CA GLY A 21 -7.97 48.67 -1.17
C GLY A 21 -8.56 47.28 -1.46
N CYS A 22 -8.84 46.94 -2.72
CA CYS A 22 -9.05 45.60 -3.15
C CYS A 22 -7.77 44.82 -2.93
N SER A 23 -7.64 44.09 -1.80
CA SER A 23 -6.66 43.05 -1.62
C SER A 23 -7.08 41.89 -2.51
N GLY A 24 -6.54 41.84 -3.73
CA GLY A 24 -6.64 40.67 -4.58
C GLY A 24 -6.11 39.42 -3.87
N PRO A 25 -6.61 38.21 -4.20
CA PRO A 25 -6.08 36.98 -3.61
C PRO A 25 -4.58 36.93 -3.86
N ARG A 26 -3.79 36.91 -2.76
CA ARG A 26 -2.35 36.65 -2.85
C ARG A 26 -2.19 35.29 -3.48
N LEU A 27 -1.56 35.23 -4.65
CA LEU A 27 -1.08 33.96 -5.21
C LEU A 27 -0.21 33.28 -4.13
N PRO A 28 -0.39 31.98 -3.89
CA PRO A 28 0.47 31.28 -2.96
C PRO A 28 1.93 31.49 -3.40
N SER A 29 2.78 31.79 -2.45
CA SER A 29 4.23 31.93 -2.70
C SER A 29 4.72 30.68 -3.44
N PRO A 30 5.60 30.82 -4.46
CA PRO A 30 6.20 29.66 -5.09
C PRO A 30 6.78 28.76 -4.01
N LEU A 31 6.49 27.47 -4.09
CA LEU A 31 7.15 26.49 -3.23
C LEU A 31 8.67 26.65 -3.38
N PRO A 32 9.44 26.59 -2.28
CA PRO A 32 10.87 26.63 -2.37
C PRO A 32 11.34 25.53 -3.34
N PRO A 33 12.38 25.78 -4.14
CA PRO A 33 12.91 24.76 -5.03
C PRO A 33 13.23 23.51 -4.21
N PRO A 34 12.99 22.31 -4.74
CA PRO A 34 13.33 21.08 -4.05
C PRO A 34 14.79 21.11 -3.66
N LEU A 35 15.09 20.70 -2.43
CA LEU A 35 16.47 20.57 -1.96
C LEU A 35 17.22 19.67 -2.94
N ALA A 36 18.42 20.10 -3.34
CA ALA A 36 19.28 19.29 -4.18
C ALA A 36 19.67 18.01 -3.42
N GLU A 37 19.37 16.85 -4.01
CA GLU A 37 19.72 15.57 -3.41
C GLU A 37 21.23 15.35 -3.47
N ALA A 38 21.81 14.82 -2.38
CA ALA A 38 23.24 14.48 -2.34
C ALA A 38 23.53 13.27 -3.25
N ALA A 39 24.73 13.26 -3.83
CA ALA A 39 25.19 12.10 -4.60
C ALA A 39 25.32 10.87 -3.70
N PRO A 40 24.84 9.68 -4.15
CA PRO A 40 24.97 8.45 -3.39
C PRO A 40 26.42 8.03 -3.22
N GLN A 41 26.75 7.44 -2.07
CA GLN A 41 28.07 6.97 -1.73
C GLN A 41 28.22 5.47 -1.98
N VAL A 42 29.47 5.00 -2.15
CA VAL A 42 29.76 3.57 -2.27
C VAL A 42 29.32 2.87 -0.97
N HIS A 43 28.57 1.79 -1.13
CA HIS A 43 28.04 0.99 -0.05
C HIS A 43 28.40 -0.47 -0.25
N GLU A 44 28.53 -1.22 0.86
CA GLU A 44 28.73 -2.67 0.78
C GLU A 44 27.50 -3.35 0.20
N CYS A 45 27.70 -4.24 -0.77
CA CYS A 45 26.61 -5.02 -1.34
C CYS A 45 26.19 -6.15 -0.39
N PRO A 46 24.88 -6.36 -0.17
CA PRO A 46 24.41 -7.57 0.50
C PRO A 46 24.89 -8.84 -0.21
N ALA A 47 25.12 -9.89 0.56
CA ALA A 47 25.50 -11.21 0.01
C ALA A 47 24.43 -11.75 -0.95
N GLY A 48 24.86 -12.53 -1.94
CA GLY A 48 23.98 -13.22 -2.90
C GLY A 48 23.68 -12.44 -4.19
N LEU A 49 24.26 -11.26 -4.39
CA LEU A 49 24.18 -10.54 -5.67
C LEU A 49 25.17 -11.11 -6.71
N ALA A 50 24.97 -10.75 -7.98
CA ALA A 50 25.87 -11.12 -9.06
C ALA A 50 27.26 -10.50 -8.84
N ALA A 51 28.31 -11.26 -9.21
CA ALA A 51 29.68 -10.77 -9.07
C ALA A 51 29.94 -9.49 -9.89
N GLY A 52 30.62 -8.52 -9.28
CA GLY A 52 30.90 -7.22 -9.89
C GLY A 52 29.73 -6.23 -9.84
N THR A 53 28.66 -6.55 -9.11
CA THR A 53 27.61 -5.57 -8.77
C THR A 53 28.20 -4.43 -7.95
N ARG A 54 27.88 -3.19 -8.33
CA ARG A 54 28.21 -1.99 -7.57
C ARG A 54 27.01 -1.56 -6.74
N CYS A 55 27.19 -1.38 -5.44
CA CYS A 55 26.17 -0.86 -4.54
C CYS A 55 26.49 0.57 -4.12
N LEU A 56 25.46 1.41 -4.13
CA LEU A 56 25.51 2.82 -3.71
C LEU A 56 24.34 3.05 -2.75
N GLY A 57 24.54 3.91 -1.77
CA GLY A 57 23.48 4.21 -0.78
C GLY A 57 23.59 5.61 -0.24
N GLY A 58 22.61 6.00 0.56
CA GLY A 58 22.59 7.30 1.20
C GLY A 58 21.27 7.55 1.94
N GLN A 59 21.09 8.78 2.34
CA GLN A 59 19.85 9.29 2.90
C GLN A 59 19.37 10.46 2.04
N ASP A 60 18.11 10.47 1.66
CA ASP A 60 17.53 11.54 0.85
C ASP A 60 17.18 12.78 1.70
N SER A 61 16.80 13.87 1.04
CA SER A 61 16.47 15.14 1.69
C SER A 61 15.25 15.07 2.62
N ALA A 62 14.42 14.03 2.51
CA ALA A 62 13.28 13.78 3.41
C ALA A 62 13.64 12.87 4.60
N GLY A 63 14.85 12.29 4.61
CA GLY A 63 15.32 11.41 5.67
C GLY A 63 15.13 9.92 5.41
N ALA A 64 14.66 9.50 4.23
CA ALA A 64 14.61 8.10 3.86
C ALA A 64 16.02 7.59 3.50
N PHE A 65 16.38 6.42 4.01
CA PHE A 65 17.55 5.70 3.52
C PHE A 65 17.22 5.00 2.21
N TYR A 66 18.23 4.83 1.36
CA TYR A 66 18.06 4.10 0.11
C TYR A 66 19.31 3.29 -0.23
N LEU A 67 19.10 2.26 -1.04
CA LEU A 67 20.16 1.44 -1.60
C LEU A 67 19.92 1.24 -3.10
N ILE A 68 21.01 1.29 -3.88
CA ILE A 68 21.01 1.12 -5.33
C ILE A 68 22.04 0.04 -5.65
N ALA A 69 21.64 -0.94 -6.47
CA ALA A 69 22.53 -2.00 -6.95
C ALA A 69 22.56 -2.00 -8.49
N ILE A 70 23.74 -1.94 -9.07
CA ILE A 70 23.97 -1.87 -10.52
C ILE A 70 24.83 -3.06 -10.92
N PRO A 71 24.31 -4.05 -11.68
CA PRO A 71 25.12 -5.16 -12.17
C PRO A 71 26.20 -4.67 -13.13
N ARG A 72 27.31 -5.43 -13.26
CA ARG A 72 28.44 -5.08 -14.15
C ARG A 72 27.99 -4.80 -15.58
N ASP A 73 27.15 -5.67 -16.12
CA ASP A 73 26.70 -5.62 -17.51
C ASP A 73 25.27 -5.05 -17.59
N TRP A 74 25.05 -3.89 -16.93
CA TRP A 74 23.76 -3.23 -16.89
C TRP A 74 23.30 -2.76 -18.28
N GLY A 75 22.16 -3.27 -18.73
CA GLY A 75 21.56 -2.97 -20.04
C GLY A 75 20.65 -1.73 -20.08
N GLY A 76 20.71 -0.83 -19.10
CA GLY A 76 19.93 0.43 -19.08
C GLY A 76 18.55 0.34 -18.43
N VAL A 77 18.10 -0.83 -17.94
CA VAL A 77 16.82 -0.97 -17.25
C VAL A 77 16.99 -0.72 -15.76
N LEU A 78 16.19 0.20 -15.21
CA LEU A 78 16.09 0.47 -13.77
C LEU A 78 14.79 -0.09 -13.21
N VAL A 79 14.87 -0.86 -12.13
CA VAL A 79 13.74 -1.30 -11.32
C VAL A 79 13.71 -0.48 -10.03
N LEU A 80 12.69 0.36 -9.86
CA LEU A 80 12.43 1.08 -8.62
C LEU A 80 11.50 0.25 -7.76
N HIS A 81 11.97 -0.18 -6.61
CA HIS A 81 11.24 -1.08 -5.72
C HIS A 81 10.57 -0.32 -4.58
N ALA A 82 9.26 -0.46 -4.48
CA ALA A 82 8.46 -0.08 -3.32
C ALA A 82 8.20 -1.32 -2.46
N HIS A 83 8.78 -1.33 -1.24
CA HIS A 83 8.76 -2.49 -0.36
C HIS A 83 7.39 -2.76 0.27
N GLY A 84 7.15 -4.01 0.64
CA GLY A 84 5.97 -4.44 1.37
C GLY A 84 6.04 -4.12 2.85
N GLY A 85 4.85 -4.05 3.49
CA GLY A 85 4.70 -3.81 4.91
C GLY A 85 5.03 -2.36 5.29
N PRO A 86 4.05 -1.56 5.71
CA PRO A 86 4.32 -0.23 6.26
C PRO A 86 4.96 -0.40 7.64
N GLU A 87 6.23 -0.09 7.78
CA GLU A 87 6.90 -0.13 9.08
C GLU A 87 6.43 1.02 9.97
N LEU A 88 6.19 0.73 11.25
CA LEU A 88 5.83 1.75 12.23
C LEU A 88 7.10 2.38 12.80
N GLY A 89 7.10 3.69 12.98
CA GLY A 89 8.24 4.42 13.53
C GLY A 89 9.17 5.03 12.47
N PRO A 90 10.37 5.46 12.88
CA PRO A 90 11.33 6.07 11.95
C PRO A 90 11.93 5.05 10.97
N PRO A 91 12.44 5.52 9.81
CA PRO A 91 13.10 4.64 8.84
C PRO A 91 14.36 4.00 9.41
N LYS A 92 14.66 2.78 8.95
CA LYS A 92 15.85 2.01 9.34
C LYS A 92 16.67 1.69 8.12
N ALA A 93 17.97 2.00 8.14
CA ALA A 93 18.85 1.80 7.00
C ALA A 93 18.93 0.33 6.54
N GLU A 94 18.86 -0.61 7.49
CA GLU A 94 18.94 -2.06 7.23
C GLU A 94 17.81 -2.55 6.32
N ARG A 95 16.66 -1.89 6.34
CA ARG A 95 15.50 -2.28 5.54
C ARG A 95 15.79 -2.33 4.04
N ALA A 96 16.50 -1.34 3.50
CA ALA A 96 16.85 -1.31 2.09
C ALA A 96 17.75 -2.47 1.68
N ALA A 97 18.67 -2.89 2.57
CA ALA A 97 19.54 -4.06 2.34
C ALA A 97 18.76 -5.39 2.42
N GLU A 98 17.81 -5.51 3.34
CA GLU A 98 16.91 -6.68 3.43
C GLU A 98 16.06 -6.83 2.16
N ASP A 99 15.51 -5.73 1.65
CA ASP A 99 14.72 -5.73 0.42
C ASP A 99 15.60 -6.06 -0.80
N LEU A 100 16.79 -5.48 -0.93
CA LEU A 100 17.70 -5.84 -2.01
C LEU A 100 18.09 -7.33 -1.96
N LYS A 101 18.33 -7.87 -0.77
CA LYS A 101 18.62 -9.30 -0.62
C LYS A 101 17.45 -10.17 -1.09
N ARG A 102 16.21 -9.83 -0.72
CA ARG A 102 15.00 -10.54 -1.16
C ARG A 102 14.81 -10.43 -2.69
N TRP A 103 15.07 -9.26 -3.26
CA TRP A 103 14.87 -8.97 -4.67
C TRP A 103 16.16 -9.04 -5.51
N ALA A 104 17.17 -9.76 -5.01
CA ALA A 104 18.45 -9.98 -5.71
C ALA A 104 18.28 -10.55 -7.13
N ILE A 105 17.17 -11.24 -7.40
CA ILE A 105 16.82 -11.78 -8.72
C ILE A 105 16.76 -10.68 -9.79
N MET A 106 16.35 -9.47 -9.47
CA MET A 106 16.32 -8.37 -10.42
C MET A 106 17.74 -8.01 -10.88
N VAL A 107 18.70 -7.96 -9.95
CA VAL A 107 20.11 -7.71 -10.27
C VAL A 107 20.75 -8.89 -11.01
N LYS A 108 20.44 -10.14 -10.62
CA LYS A 108 20.89 -11.36 -11.31
C LYS A 108 20.34 -11.43 -12.73
N ALA A 109 19.17 -10.86 -12.98
CA ALA A 109 18.58 -10.78 -14.32
C ALA A 109 19.19 -9.65 -15.19
N GLY A 110 20.06 -8.82 -14.63
CA GLY A 110 20.78 -7.75 -15.36
C GLY A 110 20.17 -6.35 -15.23
N TYR A 111 19.21 -6.17 -14.32
CA TYR A 111 18.57 -4.87 -14.06
C TYR A 111 19.25 -4.14 -12.93
N ALA A 112 19.39 -2.82 -13.02
CA ALA A 112 19.67 -2.01 -11.84
C ALA A 112 18.43 -2.01 -10.94
N TRP A 113 18.67 -2.09 -9.64
CA TRP A 113 17.63 -2.06 -8.62
C TRP A 113 17.85 -0.89 -7.67
N ALA A 114 16.79 -0.19 -7.30
CA ALA A 114 16.84 0.85 -6.29
C ALA A 114 15.61 0.76 -5.37
N GLY A 115 15.82 0.82 -4.06
CA GLY A 115 14.77 0.77 -3.04
C GLY A 115 14.99 1.78 -1.93
N SER A 116 13.89 2.38 -1.46
CA SER A 116 13.84 3.36 -0.36
C SER A 116 13.19 2.74 0.87
N THR A 117 13.64 3.16 2.06
CA THR A 117 13.01 2.79 3.35
C THR A 117 11.79 3.63 3.66
N PHE A 118 11.49 4.62 2.82
CA PHE A 118 10.53 5.70 3.03
C PHE A 118 10.82 6.54 4.29
N ALA A 119 10.64 7.85 4.16
CA ALA A 119 10.92 8.80 5.26
C ALA A 119 9.84 8.73 6.35
N GLN A 120 8.60 8.46 5.95
CA GLN A 120 7.45 8.45 6.84
C GLN A 120 7.00 7.03 7.15
N GLY A 121 7.09 6.61 8.41
CA GLY A 121 6.56 5.35 8.89
C GLY A 121 5.03 5.28 8.88
N GLY A 122 4.50 4.08 8.99
CA GLY A 122 3.06 3.78 8.96
C GLY A 122 2.46 3.76 7.55
N VAL A 123 1.13 3.73 7.46
CA VAL A 123 0.41 3.64 6.19
C VAL A 123 0.34 5.02 5.53
N ALA A 124 1.43 5.43 4.87
CA ALA A 124 1.62 6.73 4.22
C ALA A 124 1.93 6.55 2.73
N VAL A 125 0.94 6.10 1.96
CA VAL A 125 1.14 5.67 0.56
C VAL A 125 1.62 6.82 -0.33
N SER A 126 1.01 7.99 -0.19
CA SER A 126 1.39 9.17 -1.00
C SER A 126 2.79 9.68 -0.68
N ALA A 127 3.22 9.64 0.58
CA ALA A 127 4.58 10.01 0.98
C ALA A 127 5.60 9.00 0.44
N ALA A 128 5.33 7.70 0.58
CA ALA A 128 6.19 6.65 0.04
C ALA A 128 6.31 6.70 -1.49
N ALA A 129 5.24 7.07 -2.19
CA ALA A 129 5.27 7.31 -3.64
C ALA A 129 6.17 8.50 -4.02
N ALA A 130 6.16 9.58 -3.21
CA ALA A 130 7.06 10.72 -3.42
C ALA A 130 8.53 10.36 -3.14
N ASP A 131 8.81 9.54 -2.12
CA ASP A 131 10.15 9.04 -1.81
C ASP A 131 10.69 8.13 -2.92
N THR A 132 9.81 7.28 -3.50
CA THR A 132 10.15 6.44 -4.66
C THR A 132 10.56 7.29 -5.86
N GLU A 133 9.81 8.36 -6.17
CA GLU A 133 10.17 9.28 -7.26
C GLU A 133 11.45 10.06 -6.95
N ARG A 134 11.66 10.47 -5.71
CA ARG A 134 12.90 11.13 -5.29
C ARG A 134 14.12 10.24 -5.52
N LEU A 135 14.02 8.95 -5.17
CA LEU A 135 15.08 7.98 -5.45
C LEU A 135 15.35 7.82 -6.95
N ARG A 136 14.30 7.84 -7.81
CA ARG A 136 14.50 7.86 -9.27
C ARG A 136 15.29 9.10 -9.70
N GLN A 137 14.95 10.26 -9.16
CA GLN A 137 15.66 11.51 -9.47
C GLN A 137 17.11 11.48 -9.01
N ILE A 138 17.42 10.90 -7.85
CA ILE A 138 18.79 10.66 -7.39
C ILE A 138 19.55 9.80 -8.40
N PHE A 139 18.94 8.69 -8.86
CA PHE A 139 19.56 7.82 -9.84
C PHE A 139 19.86 8.54 -11.16
N VAL A 140 18.89 9.24 -11.70
CA VAL A 140 19.01 9.97 -12.99
C VAL A 140 20.03 11.11 -12.90
N THR A 141 20.08 11.82 -11.77
CA THR A 141 20.98 12.97 -11.60
C THR A 141 22.43 12.57 -11.38
N HIS A 142 22.65 11.50 -10.60
CA HIS A 142 24.00 11.20 -10.10
C HIS A 142 24.63 9.92 -10.66
N ILE A 143 23.86 9.08 -11.34
CA ILE A 143 24.35 7.77 -11.80
C ILE A 143 24.28 7.65 -13.32
N ALA A 144 23.08 7.60 -13.89
CA ALA A 144 22.86 7.49 -15.33
C ALA A 144 21.38 7.72 -15.69
N GLN A 145 21.12 8.07 -16.95
CA GLN A 145 19.77 8.08 -17.52
C GLN A 145 19.39 6.64 -17.91
N PRO A 146 18.40 5.99 -17.29
CA PRO A 146 17.92 4.68 -17.73
C PRO A 146 17.28 4.79 -19.12
N THR A 147 17.38 3.73 -19.90
CA THR A 147 16.59 3.57 -21.15
C THR A 147 15.14 3.18 -20.86
N THR A 148 14.91 2.50 -19.74
CA THR A 148 13.58 2.06 -19.27
C THR A 148 13.55 2.04 -17.75
N THR A 149 12.49 2.58 -17.17
CA THR A 149 12.27 2.59 -15.73
C THR A 149 10.97 1.84 -15.39
N ILE A 150 11.09 0.77 -14.62
CA ILE A 150 9.97 -0.02 -14.15
C ILE A 150 9.75 0.21 -12.65
N LEU A 151 8.52 0.58 -12.28
CA LEU A 151 8.08 0.52 -10.89
C LEU A 151 7.77 -0.92 -10.51
N HIS A 152 8.34 -1.41 -9.42
CA HIS A 152 8.00 -2.68 -8.82
C HIS A 152 7.47 -2.47 -7.42
N GLY A 153 6.24 -2.91 -7.17
CA GLY A 153 5.62 -2.85 -5.84
C GLY A 153 5.24 -4.23 -5.31
N GLN A 154 5.63 -4.55 -4.09
CA GLN A 154 5.26 -5.80 -3.44
C GLN A 154 4.34 -5.53 -2.25
N SER A 155 3.24 -6.32 -2.11
CA SER A 155 2.32 -6.21 -0.97
C SER A 155 1.75 -4.78 -0.85
N TRP A 156 1.92 -4.13 0.30
CA TRP A 156 1.57 -2.72 0.49
C TRP A 156 2.29 -1.79 -0.50
N GLY A 157 3.55 -2.10 -0.84
CA GLY A 157 4.31 -1.35 -1.85
C GLY A 157 3.69 -1.38 -3.24
N ALA A 158 2.80 -2.33 -3.56
CA ALA A 158 2.05 -2.31 -4.80
C ALA A 158 1.08 -1.10 -4.86
N GLY A 159 0.46 -0.75 -3.73
CA GLY A 159 -0.32 0.48 -3.61
C GLY A 159 0.55 1.74 -3.77
N VAL A 160 1.78 1.72 -3.25
CA VAL A 160 2.77 2.80 -3.42
C VAL A 160 3.15 2.94 -4.89
N ALA A 161 3.45 1.83 -5.58
CA ALA A 161 3.79 1.84 -7.01
C ALA A 161 2.63 2.35 -7.88
N LEU A 162 1.39 1.94 -7.58
CA LEU A 162 0.20 2.48 -8.25
C LEU A 162 0.09 3.99 -8.03
N LYS A 163 0.21 4.47 -6.79
CA LYS A 163 0.12 5.90 -6.47
C LYS A 163 1.24 6.71 -7.16
N ALA A 164 2.46 6.18 -7.22
CA ALA A 164 3.56 6.80 -7.94
C ALA A 164 3.28 6.86 -9.45
N ALA A 165 2.79 5.78 -10.06
CA ALA A 165 2.43 5.75 -11.46
C ALA A 165 1.29 6.72 -11.79
N GLU A 166 0.26 6.80 -10.95
CA GLU A 166 -0.85 7.75 -11.10
C GLU A 166 -0.40 9.21 -11.05
N ARG A 167 0.65 9.52 -10.28
CA ARG A 167 1.18 10.89 -10.13
C ARG A 167 2.17 11.26 -11.23
N TYR A 168 3.03 10.32 -11.62
CA TYR A 168 4.22 10.61 -12.44
C TYR A 168 4.21 9.90 -13.80
N ALA A 169 3.20 9.07 -14.07
CA ALA A 169 2.99 8.41 -15.36
C ALA A 169 1.47 8.32 -15.70
N ALA A 170 0.72 9.40 -15.42
CA ALA A 170 -0.70 9.50 -15.71
C ALA A 170 -0.97 9.50 -17.23
N PRO A 171 -2.19 9.12 -17.68
CA PRO A 171 -2.55 9.20 -19.08
C PRO A 171 -2.37 10.62 -19.64
N GLY A 172 -1.78 10.72 -20.83
CA GLY A 172 -1.57 11.99 -21.53
C GLY A 172 -0.34 12.79 -21.08
N GLN A 173 0.48 12.28 -20.14
CA GLN A 173 1.76 12.90 -19.83
C GLN A 173 2.74 12.76 -21.01
N PRO A 174 3.34 13.85 -21.51
CA PRO A 174 4.23 13.80 -22.68
C PRO A 174 5.54 13.02 -22.40
N ARG A 175 5.98 13.01 -21.15
CA ARG A 175 7.18 12.30 -20.67
C ARG A 175 6.88 11.67 -19.33
N PRO A 176 6.33 10.46 -19.32
CA PRO A 176 6.10 9.74 -18.07
C PRO A 176 7.43 9.42 -17.38
N ALA A 177 7.44 9.46 -16.05
CA ALA A 177 8.64 9.13 -15.26
C ALA A 177 8.95 7.62 -15.29
N TYR A 178 7.96 6.81 -15.62
CA TYR A 178 8.02 5.35 -15.65
C TYR A 178 7.46 4.80 -16.95
N ASP A 179 8.00 3.67 -17.40
CA ASP A 179 7.60 2.99 -18.63
C ASP A 179 6.65 1.82 -18.38
N GLY A 180 6.60 1.30 -17.16
CA GLY A 180 5.72 0.22 -16.77
C GLY A 180 5.67 -0.02 -15.26
N VAL A 181 4.69 -0.80 -14.83
CA VAL A 181 4.45 -1.15 -13.42
C VAL A 181 4.35 -2.66 -13.26
N LEU A 182 5.13 -3.24 -12.36
CA LEU A 182 5.04 -4.63 -11.92
C LEU A 182 4.51 -4.69 -10.50
N LEU A 183 3.41 -5.41 -10.26
CA LEU A 183 2.76 -5.55 -8.97
C LEU A 183 2.83 -7.00 -8.50
N SER A 184 3.33 -7.24 -7.30
CA SER A 184 3.50 -8.59 -6.74
C SER A 184 2.72 -8.76 -5.44
N ASN A 185 1.78 -9.71 -5.39
CA ASN A 185 0.96 -10.03 -4.21
C ASN A 185 0.43 -8.76 -3.51
N GLY A 186 -0.19 -7.88 -4.30
CA GLY A 186 -0.43 -6.48 -3.94
C GLY A 186 -1.64 -6.26 -3.04
N VAL A 187 -1.55 -5.27 -2.15
CA VAL A 187 -2.69 -4.70 -1.42
C VAL A 187 -3.36 -3.67 -2.35
N LEU A 188 -4.19 -4.15 -3.28
CA LEU A 188 -4.63 -3.42 -4.47
C LEU A 188 -6.02 -2.77 -4.35
N GLY A 189 -6.72 -3.01 -3.27
CA GLY A 189 -8.03 -2.40 -3.02
C GLY A 189 -7.96 -1.01 -2.37
N GLY A 190 -6.75 -0.51 -2.10
CA GLY A 190 -6.55 0.71 -1.30
C GLY A 190 -6.78 0.50 0.19
N GLY A 191 -6.47 1.52 0.99
CA GLY A 191 -6.56 1.44 2.45
C GLY A 191 -7.99 1.37 2.99
N THR A 192 -8.94 1.94 2.26
CA THR A 192 -10.35 1.96 2.69
C THR A 192 -11.08 0.64 2.47
N ARG A 193 -10.53 -0.29 1.65
CA ARG A 193 -11.17 -1.59 1.35
C ARG A 193 -10.33 -2.79 1.76
N SER A 194 -9.03 -2.74 1.49
CA SER A 194 -8.15 -3.89 1.74
C SER A 194 -8.02 -4.27 3.21
N TYR A 195 -8.43 -3.39 4.13
CA TYR A 195 -8.31 -3.62 5.57
C TYR A 195 -9.64 -3.84 6.29
N ASP A 196 -10.76 -3.81 5.59
CA ASP A 196 -12.09 -4.05 6.17
C ASP A 196 -12.17 -5.37 6.95
N PHE A 197 -11.63 -6.45 6.38
CA PHE A 197 -11.63 -7.76 7.03
C PHE A 197 -10.88 -7.78 8.37
N ARG A 198 -9.95 -6.83 8.58
CA ARG A 198 -9.23 -6.70 9.85
C ARG A 198 -10.10 -6.07 10.94
N LEU A 199 -11.03 -5.18 10.56
CA LEU A 199 -12.08 -4.75 11.48
C LEU A 199 -13.04 -5.90 11.79
N ASP A 200 -13.40 -6.70 10.77
CA ASP A 200 -14.22 -7.90 10.98
C ASP A 200 -13.54 -8.86 11.96
N LEU A 201 -12.24 -9.11 11.77
CA LEU A 201 -11.45 -9.91 12.73
C LEU A 201 -11.49 -9.33 14.14
N ARG A 202 -11.36 -8.01 14.29
CA ARG A 202 -11.38 -7.35 15.61
C ARG A 202 -12.72 -7.53 16.31
N VAL A 203 -13.84 -7.34 15.62
CA VAL A 203 -15.17 -7.46 16.22
C VAL A 203 -15.55 -8.90 16.53
N ILE A 204 -15.18 -9.85 15.64
CA ILE A 204 -15.39 -11.28 15.85
C ILE A 204 -14.53 -11.79 17.01
N TYR A 205 -13.25 -11.44 17.03
CA TYR A 205 -12.33 -11.79 18.11
C TYR A 205 -12.82 -11.25 19.46
N GLN A 206 -13.22 -9.99 19.52
CA GLN A 206 -13.73 -9.40 20.77
C GLN A 206 -15.01 -10.07 21.24
N TYR A 207 -15.93 -10.41 20.33
CA TYR A 207 -17.15 -11.15 20.66
C TYR A 207 -16.84 -12.53 21.26
N LEU A 208 -15.90 -13.26 20.67
CA LEU A 208 -15.55 -14.62 21.10
C LEU A 208 -14.68 -14.66 22.36
N CYS A 209 -13.78 -13.69 22.52
CA CYS A 209 -12.72 -13.73 23.53
C CYS A 209 -12.89 -12.71 24.66
N GLY A 210 -13.53 -11.58 24.42
CA GLY A 210 -13.76 -10.53 25.43
C GLY A 210 -12.47 -10.01 26.08
N ASN A 211 -11.32 -10.07 25.41
CA ASN A 211 -10.05 -9.84 26.06
C ASN A 211 -9.12 -8.81 25.36
N HIS A 212 -9.65 -8.07 24.37
CA HIS A 212 -8.89 -7.04 23.68
C HIS A 212 -9.78 -5.86 23.22
N PRO A 213 -10.20 -4.95 24.15
CA PRO A 213 -9.81 -4.84 25.56
C PRO A 213 -10.47 -5.90 26.46
N ARG A 214 -9.89 -6.13 27.64
CA ARG A 214 -10.51 -6.91 28.72
C ARG A 214 -11.64 -6.11 29.39
N PRO A 215 -12.59 -6.75 30.09
CA PRO A 215 -13.68 -6.03 30.76
C PRO A 215 -13.21 -5.05 31.86
N ASP A 216 -12.09 -5.32 32.49
CA ASP A 216 -11.45 -4.50 33.55
C ASP A 216 -10.54 -3.39 32.99
N GLU A 217 -10.34 -3.34 31.68
CA GLU A 217 -9.57 -2.29 31.00
C GLU A 217 -10.48 -1.17 30.47
N ALA A 218 -9.89 0.00 30.18
CA ALA A 218 -10.62 1.06 29.50
C ALA A 218 -11.16 0.58 28.14
N GLN A 219 -12.47 0.77 27.95
CA GLN A 219 -13.15 0.36 26.71
C GLN A 219 -12.96 1.43 25.63
N TYR A 220 -12.76 0.99 24.39
CA TYR A 220 -12.58 1.87 23.23
C TYR A 220 -13.14 1.22 21.96
N PRO A 221 -13.52 2.01 20.93
CA PRO A 221 -13.96 1.47 19.66
C PRO A 221 -12.87 0.62 18.99
N LEU A 222 -13.20 -0.60 18.57
CA LEU A 222 -12.21 -1.56 18.06
C LEU A 222 -11.48 -1.10 16.79
N TRP A 223 -12.11 -0.25 15.98
CA TRP A 223 -11.51 0.36 14.81
C TRP A 223 -10.33 1.31 15.15
N MET A 224 -10.23 1.74 16.39
CA MET A 224 -9.12 2.61 16.84
C MET A 224 -7.79 1.85 16.94
N GLY A 225 -7.83 0.51 16.98
CA GLY A 225 -6.66 -0.33 17.26
C GLY A 225 -6.30 -0.29 18.74
N LEU A 226 -5.69 0.80 19.18
CA LEU A 226 -5.40 1.12 20.60
C LEU A 226 -5.63 2.61 20.87
N PRO A 227 -6.05 2.98 22.08
CA PRO A 227 -6.08 4.38 22.50
C PRO A 227 -4.64 4.95 22.61
N ALA A 228 -4.53 6.28 22.63
CA ALA A 228 -3.26 6.94 22.89
C ALA A 228 -2.74 6.57 24.29
N GLY A 229 -1.44 6.32 24.40
CA GLY A 229 -0.80 5.96 25.67
C GLY A 229 -1.04 4.51 26.12
N ALA A 230 -1.69 3.68 25.32
CA ALA A 230 -1.84 2.25 25.62
C ALA A 230 -0.47 1.55 25.73
N THR A 231 -0.34 0.69 26.74
CA THR A 231 0.91 -0.03 27.06
C THR A 231 0.91 -1.48 26.59
N LEU A 232 -0.17 -1.95 25.95
CA LEU A 232 -0.28 -3.31 25.44
C LEU A 232 0.87 -3.63 24.49
N THR A 233 1.58 -4.71 24.75
CA THR A 233 2.67 -5.20 23.88
C THR A 233 2.19 -6.27 22.91
N ARG A 234 3.01 -6.58 21.89
CA ARG A 234 2.74 -7.70 20.97
C ARG A 234 2.75 -9.04 21.69
N ALA A 235 3.59 -9.20 22.72
CA ALA A 235 3.65 -10.38 23.54
C ALA A 235 2.35 -10.54 24.36
N ASP A 236 1.83 -9.45 24.93
CA ASP A 236 0.55 -9.49 25.64
C ASP A 236 -0.60 -9.91 24.75
N LEU A 237 -0.67 -9.34 23.53
CA LEU A 237 -1.72 -9.71 22.57
C LEU A 237 -1.57 -11.18 22.14
N ALA A 238 -0.37 -11.66 21.91
CA ALA A 238 -0.11 -13.07 21.59
C ALA A 238 -0.58 -14.00 22.73
N ALA A 239 -0.29 -13.66 23.98
CA ALA A 239 -0.74 -14.41 25.14
C ALA A 239 -2.28 -14.41 25.29
N ARG A 240 -2.93 -13.26 25.05
CA ARG A 240 -4.42 -13.16 25.03
C ARG A 240 -5.01 -14.01 23.92
N ALA A 241 -4.42 -13.98 22.73
CA ALA A 241 -4.89 -14.77 21.59
C ALA A 241 -4.69 -16.26 21.79
N ASP A 242 -3.58 -16.68 22.37
CA ASP A 242 -3.35 -18.09 22.71
C ASP A 242 -4.31 -18.57 23.80
N SER A 243 -4.49 -17.81 24.87
CA SER A 243 -5.46 -18.16 25.93
C SER A 243 -6.88 -18.39 25.39
N CYS A 244 -7.31 -17.61 24.40
CA CYS A 244 -8.67 -17.70 23.83
C CYS A 244 -8.79 -18.71 22.69
N LEU A 245 -7.84 -18.72 21.77
CA LEU A 245 -7.90 -19.47 20.51
C LEU A 245 -6.94 -20.66 20.45
N GLY A 246 -5.99 -20.75 21.39
CA GLY A 246 -4.98 -21.80 21.39
C GLY A 246 -3.93 -21.71 20.26
N LEU A 247 -3.59 -20.49 19.80
CA LEU A 247 -2.75 -20.31 18.62
C LEU A 247 -1.32 -20.86 18.77
N ALA A 248 -0.74 -20.78 19.98
CA ALA A 248 0.54 -21.38 20.32
C ALA A 248 0.40 -22.78 20.96
N THR A 249 -0.84 -23.17 21.30
CA THR A 249 -1.12 -24.45 21.95
C THR A 249 -1.20 -25.56 20.90
N PRO A 250 -0.45 -26.67 21.06
CA PRO A 250 -0.56 -27.82 20.15
C PRO A 250 -2.00 -28.32 20.03
N VAL A 251 -2.44 -28.65 18.82
CA VAL A 251 -3.84 -29.04 18.52
C VAL A 251 -4.42 -30.06 19.50
N PRO A 252 -3.72 -31.16 19.89
CA PRO A 252 -4.26 -32.14 20.82
C PRO A 252 -4.44 -31.62 22.27
N LYS A 253 -3.86 -30.47 22.60
CA LYS A 253 -3.93 -29.84 23.92
C LYS A 253 -4.91 -28.67 23.98
N ARG A 254 -5.51 -28.29 22.86
CA ARG A 254 -6.52 -27.22 22.82
C ARG A 254 -7.81 -27.69 23.46
N THR A 255 -8.44 -26.80 24.22
CA THR A 255 -9.78 -27.08 24.75
C THR A 255 -10.82 -27.08 23.63
N PRO A 256 -11.99 -27.73 23.83
CA PRO A 256 -13.09 -27.67 22.86
C PRO A 256 -13.53 -26.23 22.56
N GLU A 257 -13.51 -25.33 23.54
CA GLU A 257 -13.86 -23.93 23.40
C GLU A 257 -12.84 -23.17 22.53
N GLN A 258 -11.52 -23.43 22.75
CA GLN A 258 -10.46 -22.84 21.89
C GLN A 258 -10.62 -23.29 20.45
N GLN A 259 -10.88 -24.58 20.23
CA GLN A 259 -11.09 -25.13 18.89
C GLN A 259 -12.33 -24.51 18.21
N ALA A 260 -13.46 -24.41 18.94
CA ALA A 260 -14.70 -23.83 18.43
C ALA A 260 -14.55 -22.34 18.05
N ARG A 261 -13.88 -21.55 18.91
CA ARG A 261 -13.61 -20.13 18.65
C ARG A 261 -12.67 -19.95 17.48
N LEU A 262 -11.58 -20.70 17.41
CA LEU A 262 -10.63 -20.67 16.31
C LEU A 262 -11.28 -21.07 15.00
N HIS A 263 -12.08 -22.13 14.99
CA HIS A 263 -12.88 -22.56 13.83
C HIS A 263 -13.76 -21.42 13.31
N THR A 264 -14.46 -20.71 14.21
CA THR A 264 -15.28 -19.54 13.83
C THR A 264 -14.44 -18.46 13.17
N VAL A 265 -13.30 -18.07 13.76
CA VAL A 265 -12.41 -17.04 13.20
C VAL A 265 -11.91 -17.45 11.80
N VAL A 266 -11.40 -18.67 11.66
CA VAL A 266 -10.82 -19.18 10.41
C VAL A 266 -11.88 -19.26 9.30
N ASN A 267 -13.06 -19.80 9.59
CA ASN A 267 -14.08 -20.01 8.57
C ASN A 267 -14.80 -18.72 8.16
N VAL A 268 -15.16 -17.88 9.13
CA VAL A 268 -15.86 -16.63 8.82
C VAL A 268 -14.98 -15.66 8.02
N LEU A 269 -13.68 -15.61 8.35
CA LEU A 269 -12.73 -14.70 7.68
C LEU A 269 -12.00 -15.37 6.52
N GLN A 270 -12.16 -16.68 6.35
CA GLN A 270 -11.49 -17.50 5.34
C GLN A 270 -9.96 -17.30 5.36
N ILE A 271 -9.37 -17.21 6.55
CA ILE A 271 -7.93 -17.05 6.76
C ILE A 271 -7.36 -18.29 7.46
N PRO A 272 -6.14 -18.75 7.13
CA PRO A 272 -5.53 -19.86 7.84
C PRO A 272 -5.14 -19.46 9.27
N GLU A 273 -5.15 -20.42 10.18
CA GLU A 273 -4.78 -20.24 11.58
C GLU A 273 -3.47 -19.46 11.77
N ARG A 274 -2.43 -19.81 10.99
CA ARG A 274 -1.11 -19.19 11.05
C ARG A 274 -1.10 -17.68 10.82
N SER A 275 -2.12 -17.12 10.17
CA SER A 275 -2.20 -15.69 9.84
C SER A 275 -3.01 -14.86 10.85
N VAL A 276 -3.79 -15.50 11.73
CA VAL A 276 -4.71 -14.82 12.66
C VAL A 276 -3.98 -13.80 13.54
N LEU A 277 -2.88 -14.21 14.20
CA LEU A 277 -2.12 -13.30 15.07
C LEU A 277 -1.49 -12.15 14.30
N GLY A 278 -1.00 -12.40 13.09
CA GLY A 278 -0.44 -11.35 12.21
C GLY A 278 -1.47 -10.29 11.87
N HIS A 279 -2.68 -10.71 11.52
CA HIS A 279 -3.78 -9.79 11.22
C HIS A 279 -4.30 -9.05 12.46
N LEU A 280 -4.35 -9.70 13.64
CA LEU A 280 -4.68 -9.03 14.90
C LEU A 280 -3.63 -7.97 15.26
N ASN A 281 -2.35 -8.28 15.11
CA ASN A 281 -1.26 -7.32 15.30
C ASN A 281 -1.44 -6.10 14.39
N TRP A 282 -1.72 -6.33 13.12
CA TRP A 282 -1.93 -5.25 12.16
C TRP A 282 -3.17 -4.40 12.53
N ALA A 283 -4.29 -5.05 12.82
CA ALA A 283 -5.54 -4.40 13.24
C ALA A 283 -5.44 -3.69 14.62
N THR A 284 -4.35 -3.88 15.32
CA THR A 284 -4.06 -3.22 16.59
C THR A 284 -3.16 -2.00 16.37
N TRP A 285 -1.93 -2.19 15.91
CA TRP A 285 -0.94 -1.09 15.84
C TRP A 285 -1.02 -0.25 14.58
N HIS A 286 -1.34 -0.85 13.42
CA HIS A 286 -1.52 -0.04 12.20
C HIS A 286 -2.87 0.68 12.18
N PHE A 287 -3.92 0.11 12.76
CA PHE A 287 -5.17 0.83 12.97
C PHE A 287 -4.93 2.05 13.86
N GLN A 288 -4.19 1.88 14.96
CA GLN A 288 -3.80 3.00 15.82
C GLN A 288 -3.04 4.08 15.03
N ASP A 289 -2.04 3.72 14.24
CA ASP A 289 -1.27 4.67 13.43
C ASP A 289 -2.15 5.42 12.43
N VAL A 290 -3.01 4.71 11.69
CA VAL A 290 -3.93 5.33 10.72
C VAL A 290 -4.88 6.28 11.41
N VAL A 291 -5.55 5.83 12.47
CA VAL A 291 -6.56 6.63 13.16
C VAL A 291 -5.96 7.86 13.82
N GLN A 292 -4.84 7.70 14.53
CA GLN A 292 -4.23 8.81 15.27
C GLN A 292 -3.47 9.79 14.38
N LYS A 293 -2.84 9.31 13.29
CA LYS A 293 -1.93 10.13 12.49
C LYS A 293 -2.47 10.52 11.11
N ARG A 294 -3.47 9.79 10.58
CA ARG A 294 -3.92 9.94 9.18
C ARG A 294 -5.34 10.45 9.05
N THR A 295 -6.23 10.11 9.99
CA THR A 295 -7.66 10.40 9.88
C THR A 295 -8.21 11.27 11.02
N GLY A 296 -7.33 11.92 11.78
CA GLY A 296 -7.73 12.86 12.83
C GLY A 296 -8.58 12.22 13.95
N GLY A 297 -8.33 10.97 14.29
CA GLY A 297 -9.06 10.26 15.33
C GLY A 297 -10.38 9.62 14.87
N LEU A 298 -10.67 9.61 13.57
CA LEU A 298 -11.92 9.08 13.00
C LEU A 298 -11.67 7.76 12.27
N SER A 299 -12.70 6.89 12.19
CA SER A 299 -12.58 5.59 11.54
C SER A 299 -12.79 5.65 10.03
N PRO A 300 -11.83 5.23 9.19
CA PRO A 300 -12.07 5.02 7.78
C PRO A 300 -12.73 3.66 7.46
N TRP A 301 -12.96 2.82 8.45
CA TRP A 301 -13.54 1.49 8.32
C TRP A 301 -14.84 1.35 9.10
N GLY A 302 -15.76 0.53 8.57
CA GLY A 302 -17.01 0.19 9.21
C GLY A 302 -17.45 -1.22 8.88
N ASN A 303 -18.41 -1.74 9.63
CA ASN A 303 -19.01 -3.05 9.41
C ASN A 303 -20.55 -3.03 9.48
N ILE A 304 -21.17 -1.86 9.37
CA ILE A 304 -22.62 -1.77 9.25
C ILE A 304 -23.07 -2.49 7.97
N GLY A 305 -24.07 -3.36 8.12
CA GLY A 305 -24.59 -4.17 7.00
C GLY A 305 -23.80 -5.45 6.71
N ALA A 306 -22.58 -5.60 7.22
CA ALA A 306 -21.82 -6.83 7.04
C ALA A 306 -22.55 -8.01 7.73
N ARG A 307 -22.71 -9.11 6.99
CA ARG A 307 -23.27 -10.37 7.50
C ARG A 307 -22.17 -11.42 7.52
N TYR A 308 -21.91 -11.95 8.69
CA TYR A 308 -20.91 -12.99 8.91
C TYR A 308 -21.56 -14.35 8.82
N SER A 309 -20.91 -15.30 8.15
CA SER A 309 -21.37 -16.69 7.99
C SER A 309 -20.20 -17.66 8.08
N GLY A 310 -20.48 -18.90 8.48
CA GLY A 310 -19.46 -19.95 8.68
C GLY A 310 -19.03 -20.14 10.14
N SER A 311 -19.71 -19.49 11.08
CA SER A 311 -19.55 -19.74 12.50
C SER A 311 -20.40 -20.94 12.97
N ILE A 312 -20.25 -21.32 14.23
CA ILE A 312 -21.10 -22.35 14.84
C ILE A 312 -22.55 -21.86 14.98
N ASP A 313 -22.74 -20.58 15.26
CA ASP A 313 -24.03 -19.90 15.35
C ASP A 313 -23.94 -18.50 14.73
N ASP A 314 -24.26 -18.42 13.45
CA ASP A 314 -24.21 -17.17 12.69
C ASP A 314 -25.22 -16.13 13.20
N ALA A 315 -26.35 -16.55 13.72
CA ALA A 315 -27.35 -15.64 14.26
C ALA A 315 -26.84 -14.94 15.53
N ALA A 316 -26.32 -15.72 16.48
CA ALA A 316 -25.72 -15.18 17.70
C ALA A 316 -24.48 -14.31 17.40
N LEU A 317 -23.60 -14.73 16.48
CA LEU A 317 -22.44 -13.94 16.06
C LEU A 317 -22.86 -12.58 15.51
N ASN A 318 -23.81 -12.55 14.56
CA ASN A 318 -24.25 -11.31 13.92
C ASN A 318 -25.02 -10.39 14.88
N ALA A 319 -25.71 -10.93 15.87
CA ALA A 319 -26.39 -10.16 16.91
C ALA A 319 -25.41 -9.61 17.96
N GLY A 320 -24.33 -10.34 18.27
CA GLY A 320 -23.42 -10.03 19.37
C GLY A 320 -22.20 -9.18 19.01
N VAL A 321 -21.76 -9.16 17.76
CA VAL A 321 -20.59 -8.36 17.35
C VAL A 321 -20.88 -6.86 17.38
N GLN A 322 -19.91 -6.08 17.77
CA GLN A 322 -19.97 -4.62 17.72
C GLN A 322 -20.07 -4.12 16.28
N ARG A 323 -20.90 -3.10 16.06
CA ARG A 323 -21.15 -2.50 14.75
C ARG A 323 -20.69 -1.05 14.71
N TYR A 324 -19.95 -0.69 13.67
CA TYR A 324 -19.37 0.63 13.48
C TYR A 324 -19.69 1.15 12.08
N ALA A 325 -20.06 2.43 12.01
CA ALA A 325 -20.10 3.16 10.75
C ALA A 325 -18.71 3.76 10.46
N ALA A 326 -18.29 3.75 9.20
CA ALA A 326 -17.13 4.51 8.77
C ALA A 326 -17.49 6.01 8.74
N ASP A 327 -16.53 6.88 9.11
CA ASP A 327 -16.70 8.33 9.00
C ASP A 327 -16.35 8.79 7.57
N ALA A 328 -17.25 9.53 6.93
CA ALA A 328 -17.09 9.98 5.53
C ALA A 328 -15.83 10.83 5.30
N ARG A 329 -15.44 11.66 6.27
CA ARG A 329 -14.21 12.48 6.19
C ARG A 329 -12.97 11.60 6.30
N ALA A 330 -12.98 10.63 7.21
CA ALA A 330 -11.87 9.69 7.36
C ALA A 330 -11.71 8.80 6.11
N VAL A 331 -12.81 8.31 5.52
CA VAL A 331 -12.80 7.55 4.27
C VAL A 331 -12.21 8.40 3.14
N THR A 332 -12.69 9.64 2.99
CA THR A 332 -12.19 10.56 1.95
C THR A 332 -10.71 10.85 2.14
N GLN A 333 -10.28 11.24 3.35
CA GLN A 333 -8.90 11.61 3.64
C GLN A 333 -7.95 10.42 3.44
N PHE A 334 -8.30 9.26 3.98
CA PHE A 334 -7.48 8.06 3.85
C PHE A 334 -7.47 7.50 2.42
N GLY A 335 -8.61 7.58 1.72
CA GLY A 335 -8.72 7.20 0.32
C GLY A 335 -7.87 8.06 -0.61
N LEU A 336 -7.85 9.38 -0.41
CA LEU A 336 -6.97 10.27 -1.17
C LEU A 336 -5.48 9.89 -1.05
N ASP A 337 -5.06 9.46 0.14
CA ASP A 337 -3.70 8.98 0.37
C ASP A 337 -3.46 7.59 -0.23
N SER A 338 -4.35 6.64 0.03
CA SER A 338 -4.06 5.21 -0.10
C SER A 338 -4.82 4.46 -1.19
N ASP A 339 -5.97 4.95 -1.64
CA ASP A 339 -6.76 4.22 -2.63
C ASP A 339 -6.27 4.52 -4.05
N PRO A 340 -6.15 3.51 -4.92
CA PRO A 340 -5.82 3.73 -6.31
C PRO A 340 -6.99 4.39 -7.06
N SER A 341 -6.66 5.32 -7.93
CA SER A 341 -7.62 5.94 -8.86
C SER A 341 -7.78 5.17 -10.18
N GLY A 342 -6.85 4.28 -10.46
CA GLY A 342 -6.76 3.53 -11.71
C GLY A 342 -6.25 4.34 -12.91
N ARG A 343 -5.88 5.60 -12.74
CA ARG A 343 -5.43 6.52 -13.80
C ARG A 343 -3.93 6.35 -14.07
N VAL A 344 -3.54 5.18 -14.56
CA VAL A 344 -2.16 4.85 -14.94
C VAL A 344 -2.03 4.82 -16.45
N GLY A 345 -1.11 5.61 -17.00
CA GLY A 345 -0.92 5.78 -18.45
C GLY A 345 0.03 4.78 -19.11
N VAL A 346 0.67 3.91 -18.33
CA VAL A 346 1.68 2.94 -18.77
C VAL A 346 1.21 1.51 -18.54
N PRO A 347 1.83 0.50 -19.20
CA PRO A 347 1.55 -0.91 -18.98
C PRO A 347 1.67 -1.33 -17.53
N MET A 348 0.71 -2.10 -17.02
CA MET A 348 0.70 -2.70 -15.70
C MET A 348 0.60 -4.23 -15.81
N LEU A 349 1.53 -4.93 -15.20
CA LEU A 349 1.50 -6.39 -15.09
C LEU A 349 1.48 -6.78 -13.60
N SER A 350 0.52 -7.61 -13.19
CA SER A 350 0.49 -8.12 -11.83
C SER A 350 0.71 -9.64 -11.77
N VAL A 351 1.22 -10.10 -10.63
CA VAL A 351 1.27 -11.50 -10.25
C VAL A 351 0.81 -11.67 -8.81
N HIS A 352 -0.06 -12.69 -8.57
CA HIS A 352 -0.60 -12.95 -7.25
C HIS A 352 -0.69 -14.46 -6.98
N GLY A 353 -0.23 -14.87 -5.79
CA GLY A 353 -0.44 -16.23 -5.29
C GLY A 353 -1.90 -16.44 -4.89
N VAL A 354 -2.55 -17.48 -5.45
CA VAL A 354 -4.01 -17.66 -5.24
C VAL A 354 -4.39 -18.04 -3.80
N TYR A 355 -3.43 -18.50 -3.01
CA TYR A 355 -3.62 -18.83 -1.59
C TYR A 355 -2.94 -17.85 -0.63
N ASP A 356 -2.60 -16.64 -1.10
CA ASP A 356 -2.03 -15.61 -0.26
C ASP A 356 -3.01 -15.22 0.86
N ALA A 357 -2.60 -15.50 2.09
CA ALA A 357 -3.41 -15.24 3.28
C ALA A 357 -3.20 -13.83 3.89
N THR A 358 -2.30 -13.05 3.34
CA THR A 358 -1.92 -11.72 3.84
C THR A 358 -2.56 -10.60 3.02
N ALA A 359 -2.43 -10.68 1.69
CA ALA A 359 -3.16 -9.87 0.73
C ALA A 359 -3.97 -10.83 -0.15
N PHE A 360 -5.28 -10.79 -0.04
CA PHE A 360 -6.14 -11.76 -0.72
C PHE A 360 -6.11 -11.57 -2.24
N VAL A 361 -6.10 -12.67 -2.98
CA VAL A 361 -6.10 -12.64 -4.44
C VAL A 361 -7.31 -11.90 -5.02
N GLU A 362 -8.42 -11.86 -4.31
CA GLU A 362 -9.64 -11.12 -4.69
C GLU A 362 -9.41 -9.60 -4.76
N LEU A 363 -8.34 -9.06 -4.17
CA LEU A 363 -7.94 -7.66 -4.37
C LEU A 363 -7.56 -7.33 -5.82
N GLU A 364 -7.17 -8.34 -6.60
CA GLU A 364 -6.93 -8.20 -8.04
C GLU A 364 -8.23 -7.84 -8.80
N SER A 365 -9.38 -8.39 -8.40
CA SER A 365 -10.66 -8.02 -9.01
C SER A 365 -11.02 -6.56 -8.71
N GLN A 366 -10.73 -6.09 -7.48
CA GLN A 366 -10.93 -4.70 -7.11
C GLN A 366 -10.04 -3.74 -7.93
N LEU A 367 -8.77 -4.10 -8.14
CA LEU A 367 -7.88 -3.33 -9.01
C LEU A 367 -8.44 -3.28 -10.44
N ARG A 368 -8.84 -4.42 -11.00
CA ARG A 368 -9.43 -4.48 -12.35
C ARG A 368 -10.64 -3.56 -12.47
N ARG A 369 -11.58 -3.62 -11.52
CA ARG A 369 -12.74 -2.72 -11.49
C ARG A 369 -12.33 -1.25 -11.49
N THR A 370 -11.36 -0.88 -10.66
CA THR A 370 -10.86 0.49 -10.53
C THR A 370 -10.21 0.99 -11.83
N VAL A 371 -9.34 0.18 -12.43
CA VAL A 371 -8.62 0.52 -13.67
C VAL A 371 -9.59 0.60 -14.86
N VAL A 372 -10.56 -0.32 -14.96
CA VAL A 372 -11.62 -0.28 -16.00
C VAL A 372 -12.50 0.94 -15.85
N ALA A 373 -12.93 1.27 -14.63
CA ALA A 373 -13.73 2.47 -14.35
C ALA A 373 -12.98 3.77 -14.71
N ALA A 374 -11.65 3.77 -14.62
CA ALA A 374 -10.80 4.88 -15.04
C ALA A 374 -10.53 4.92 -16.57
N GLY A 375 -11.09 4.00 -17.35
CA GLY A 375 -10.87 3.90 -18.80
C GLY A 375 -9.48 3.37 -19.19
N GLN A 376 -8.77 2.70 -18.26
CA GLN A 376 -7.42 2.19 -18.46
C GLN A 376 -7.33 0.66 -18.46
N GLY A 377 -8.45 -0.03 -18.67
CA GLY A 377 -8.52 -1.51 -18.64
C GLY A 377 -7.51 -2.20 -19.58
N ASP A 378 -7.23 -1.61 -20.72
CA ASP A 378 -6.26 -2.12 -21.69
C ASP A 378 -4.79 -2.04 -21.20
N ARG A 379 -4.52 -1.28 -20.16
CA ARG A 379 -3.19 -1.13 -19.54
C ARG A 379 -2.90 -2.18 -18.47
N LEU A 380 -3.86 -3.05 -18.13
CA LEU A 380 -3.69 -4.06 -17.08
C LEU A 380 -3.68 -5.47 -17.66
N VAL A 381 -2.67 -6.25 -17.27
CA VAL A 381 -2.65 -7.71 -17.40
C VAL A 381 -2.40 -8.32 -16.03
N GLN A 382 -3.22 -9.29 -15.63
CA GLN A 382 -3.15 -9.96 -14.34
C GLN A 382 -2.74 -11.42 -14.53
N THR A 383 -1.78 -11.87 -13.73
CA THR A 383 -1.31 -13.26 -13.72
C THR A 383 -1.40 -13.84 -12.31
N PHE A 384 -1.54 -15.13 -12.21
CA PHE A 384 -1.77 -15.83 -10.94
C PHE A 384 -0.86 -17.05 -10.83
N SER A 385 -0.45 -17.37 -9.60
CA SER A 385 0.39 -18.52 -9.29
C SER A 385 -0.30 -19.45 -8.30
N ASP A 386 -0.17 -20.74 -8.49
CA ASP A 386 -0.56 -21.79 -7.54
C ASP A 386 0.38 -21.75 -6.32
N ASP A 387 0.24 -20.70 -5.50
CA ASP A 387 1.14 -20.37 -4.41
C ASP A 387 0.41 -19.73 -3.24
N GLY A 388 0.93 -19.94 -2.02
CA GLY A 388 0.48 -19.30 -0.80
C GLY A 388 1.49 -18.32 -0.18
N GLU A 389 2.64 -18.14 -0.85
CA GLU A 389 3.69 -17.23 -0.38
C GLU A 389 3.31 -15.78 -0.68
N HIS A 390 3.41 -14.94 0.36
CA HIS A 390 3.02 -13.53 0.25
C HIS A 390 4.13 -12.64 -0.32
N SER A 391 5.37 -12.84 0.14
CA SER A 391 6.43 -11.87 -0.11
C SER A 391 7.20 -12.12 -1.41
N TYR A 392 7.40 -13.37 -1.78
CA TYR A 392 8.22 -13.76 -2.91
C TYR A 392 7.79 -15.13 -3.42
N LEU A 393 7.50 -15.25 -4.70
CA LEU A 393 7.04 -16.51 -5.29
C LEU A 393 8.23 -17.44 -5.62
N SER A 394 8.92 -17.17 -6.72
CA SER A 394 10.12 -17.93 -7.10
C SER A 394 10.98 -17.15 -8.09
N ASP A 395 12.26 -17.52 -8.19
CA ASP A 395 13.26 -16.82 -9.02
C ASP A 395 12.85 -16.70 -10.51
N PRO A 396 12.34 -17.73 -11.22
CA PRO A 396 12.03 -17.61 -12.65
C PRO A 396 10.83 -16.72 -12.97
N VAL A 397 9.92 -16.51 -12.01
CA VAL A 397 8.69 -15.71 -12.20
C VAL A 397 9.03 -14.25 -12.53
N TYR A 398 9.92 -13.64 -11.78
CA TYR A 398 10.17 -12.19 -11.91
C TYR A 398 10.92 -11.80 -13.19
N PRO A 399 11.99 -12.50 -13.63
CA PRO A 399 12.58 -12.25 -14.95
C PRO A 399 11.62 -12.48 -16.11
N ALA A 400 10.69 -13.43 -15.98
CA ALA A 400 9.67 -13.67 -16.99
C ALA A 400 8.68 -12.50 -17.08
N LEU A 401 8.16 -12.05 -15.95
CA LEU A 401 7.28 -10.87 -15.86
C LEU A 401 7.96 -9.60 -16.39
N MET A 402 9.21 -9.39 -16.01
CA MET A 402 10.00 -8.24 -16.49
C MET A 402 10.20 -8.29 -18.00
N ALA A 403 10.55 -9.44 -18.57
CA ALA A 403 10.75 -9.57 -20.00
C ALA A 403 9.47 -9.28 -20.80
N GLU A 404 8.31 -9.76 -20.34
CA GLU A 404 7.00 -9.50 -20.95
C GLU A 404 6.60 -8.02 -20.79
N LEU A 405 6.81 -7.43 -19.61
CA LEU A 405 6.50 -6.02 -19.38
C LEU A 405 7.38 -5.08 -20.20
N LEU A 406 8.67 -5.39 -20.33
CA LEU A 406 9.60 -4.64 -21.18
C LEU A 406 9.22 -4.74 -22.66
N GLY A 407 8.80 -5.91 -23.13
CA GLY A 407 8.25 -6.09 -24.48
C GLY A 407 7.02 -5.22 -24.72
N TRP A 408 6.13 -5.18 -23.74
CA TRP A 408 4.92 -4.36 -23.83
C TRP A 408 5.24 -2.85 -23.80
N ALA A 409 6.07 -2.42 -22.85
CA ALA A 409 6.43 -1.01 -22.71
C ALA A 409 7.21 -0.47 -23.94
N GLY A 410 8.17 -1.26 -24.47
CA GLY A 410 9.06 -0.80 -25.53
C GLY A 410 8.54 -1.05 -26.96
N ARG A 411 7.81 -2.13 -27.18
CA ARG A 411 7.36 -2.56 -28.54
C ARG A 411 5.84 -2.62 -28.69
N GLY A 412 5.06 -2.36 -27.64
CA GLY A 412 3.60 -2.48 -27.65
C GLY A 412 3.08 -3.93 -27.65
N GLU A 413 3.93 -4.90 -27.40
CA GLU A 413 3.60 -6.33 -27.38
C GLU A 413 2.89 -6.71 -26.08
N LYS A 414 1.58 -6.43 -26.00
CA LYS A 414 0.78 -6.74 -24.81
C LYS A 414 0.82 -8.23 -24.50
N PRO A 415 1.31 -8.65 -23.30
CA PRO A 415 1.38 -10.06 -22.95
C PRO A 415 -0.01 -10.64 -22.66
N SER A 416 -0.10 -11.98 -22.71
CA SER A 416 -1.21 -12.73 -22.14
C SER A 416 -0.74 -13.55 -20.95
N PRO A 417 -1.62 -13.94 -20.01
CA PRO A 417 -1.23 -14.84 -18.91
C PRO A 417 -0.56 -16.13 -19.42
N ALA A 418 -0.98 -16.63 -20.59
CA ALA A 418 -0.37 -17.80 -21.20
C ALA A 418 1.04 -17.53 -21.77
N SER A 419 1.32 -16.33 -22.33
CA SER A 419 2.67 -16.00 -22.78
C SER A 419 3.63 -15.83 -21.58
N VAL A 420 3.16 -15.20 -20.50
CA VAL A 420 3.92 -15.08 -19.25
C VAL A 420 4.26 -16.47 -18.68
N ALA A 421 3.30 -17.40 -18.64
CA ALA A 421 3.52 -18.75 -18.13
C ALA A 421 4.58 -19.52 -18.96
N ARG A 422 4.48 -19.48 -20.31
CA ARG A 422 5.50 -20.10 -21.17
C ARG A 422 6.88 -19.48 -20.99
N ARG A 423 6.96 -18.15 -20.88
CA ARG A 423 8.24 -17.48 -20.64
C ARG A 423 8.82 -17.85 -19.29
N CYS A 424 8.00 -17.94 -18.27
CA CYS A 424 8.43 -18.35 -16.94
C CYS A 424 9.05 -19.76 -16.98
N GLN A 425 8.40 -20.73 -17.61
CA GLN A 425 8.95 -22.08 -17.81
C GLN A 425 10.31 -22.06 -18.52
N ALA A 426 10.46 -21.22 -19.56
CA ALA A 426 11.74 -21.05 -20.23
C ALA A 426 12.84 -20.44 -19.34
N MET A 427 12.46 -19.59 -18.36
CA MET A 427 13.40 -19.01 -17.40
C MET A 427 13.92 -19.99 -16.35
N GLU A 428 13.24 -21.13 -16.13
CA GLU A 428 13.68 -22.16 -15.18
C GLU A 428 15.07 -22.73 -15.52
N ALA A 429 15.41 -22.81 -16.78
CA ALA A 429 16.74 -23.25 -17.21
C ALA A 429 17.87 -22.36 -16.67
N ARG A 430 17.61 -21.08 -16.45
CA ARG A 430 18.60 -20.11 -15.97
C ARG A 430 18.48 -19.80 -14.48
N PHE A 431 17.27 -19.75 -13.95
CA PHE A 431 17.00 -19.25 -12.60
C PHE A 431 16.50 -20.32 -11.63
N GLY A 432 16.42 -21.59 -12.07
CA GLY A 432 15.92 -22.69 -11.24
C GLY A 432 14.42 -22.91 -11.37
N PRO A 433 13.91 -24.05 -10.84
CA PRO A 433 12.49 -24.41 -10.90
C PRO A 433 11.61 -23.49 -10.04
N GLY A 434 10.29 -23.47 -10.32
CA GLY A 434 9.33 -22.75 -9.48
C GLY A 434 8.22 -22.03 -10.25
N CYS A 435 8.08 -22.30 -11.52
CA CYS A 435 7.04 -21.73 -12.37
C CYS A 435 5.70 -22.44 -12.14
N ARG A 436 4.82 -21.85 -11.35
CA ARG A 436 3.49 -22.38 -11.03
C ARG A 436 2.36 -21.46 -11.50
N LEU A 437 2.57 -20.74 -12.61
CA LEU A 437 1.58 -19.78 -13.12
C LEU A 437 0.33 -20.50 -13.66
N LEU A 438 -0.83 -19.92 -13.37
CA LEU A 438 -2.16 -20.40 -13.72
C LEU A 438 -2.78 -19.49 -14.80
N PRO A 439 -2.55 -19.76 -16.11
CA PRO A 439 -2.92 -18.83 -17.18
C PRO A 439 -4.43 -18.63 -17.34
N ASN A 440 -5.25 -19.55 -16.83
CA ASN A 440 -6.71 -19.52 -16.96
C ASN A 440 -7.42 -19.08 -15.67
N TYR A 441 -6.68 -18.79 -14.59
CA TYR A 441 -7.28 -18.36 -13.34
C TYR A 441 -7.81 -16.92 -13.46
N GLN A 442 -8.91 -16.66 -12.79
CA GLN A 442 -9.50 -15.33 -12.62
C GLN A 442 -9.86 -15.14 -11.16
N ALA A 443 -9.43 -14.02 -10.58
CA ALA A 443 -9.77 -13.70 -9.21
C ALA A 443 -11.28 -13.45 -9.08
N ALA A 444 -11.88 -14.06 -8.05
CA ALA A 444 -13.26 -13.81 -7.67
C ALA A 444 -13.42 -12.37 -7.16
N GLU A 445 -14.65 -11.90 -7.07
CA GLU A 445 -14.92 -10.56 -6.55
C GLU A 445 -14.55 -10.48 -5.06
N LEU A 446 -14.06 -9.31 -4.63
CA LEU A 446 -13.61 -9.09 -3.24
C LEU A 446 -14.73 -9.40 -2.23
N GLU A 447 -15.96 -9.13 -2.62
CA GLU A 447 -17.16 -9.37 -1.82
C GLU A 447 -17.48 -10.86 -1.57
N SER A 448 -16.82 -11.77 -2.29
CA SER A 448 -16.92 -13.22 -2.01
C SER A 448 -16.13 -13.63 -0.76
N ARG A 449 -15.15 -12.81 -0.36
CA ARG A 449 -14.31 -13.06 0.81
C ARG A 449 -14.57 -12.06 1.95
N VAL A 450 -14.71 -10.79 1.62
CA VAL A 450 -14.93 -9.72 2.60
C VAL A 450 -16.39 -9.30 2.54
N ALA A 451 -17.15 -9.55 3.62
CA ALA A 451 -18.58 -9.32 3.66
C ALA A 451 -18.97 -7.91 3.17
N PRO A 452 -19.92 -7.78 2.23
CA PRO A 452 -20.42 -6.49 1.77
C PRO A 452 -20.93 -5.64 2.94
N ARG A 453 -20.73 -4.33 2.88
CA ARG A 453 -21.05 -3.39 3.95
C ARG A 453 -21.48 -2.03 3.42
N GLN A 454 -22.15 -1.26 4.28
CA GLN A 454 -22.46 0.13 3.97
C GLN A 454 -21.18 0.97 3.98
N ARG A 455 -21.07 1.86 2.99
CA ARG A 455 -20.00 2.85 2.90
C ARG A 455 -20.61 4.24 2.84
N PRO A 456 -19.95 5.28 3.43
CA PRO A 456 -20.45 6.65 3.37
C PRO A 456 -20.36 7.23 1.95
#